data_ef2aade043f2e50367756b385a78a317
#
_entry.id   ef2aade043f2e50367756b385a78a317
#
_cell.length_a   1.000
_cell.length_b   1.000
_cell.length_c   1.000
_cell.angle_alpha   90.00
_cell.angle_beta   90.00
_cell.angle_gamma   90.00
#
_symmetry.space_group_name_H-M   'P 1'
#
loop_
_entity.id
_entity.type
_entity.pdbx_description
1 polymer ?
#
loop_
_entity_poly.entity_id
_entity_poly.type
_entity_poly.pdbx_seq_one_letter_code
_entity_poly.pdbx_strand_id
1 'polypeptide(L)'
;MSEHDFPTEIAGQPLAGKSVLIVVENLPLPFDRRVWQEARTLKAAGATVSVICPTGKGYEKRYEEIEGVHIHRHPLPIEASGAIGFLLEYGAALFWETVLAWRIYFKRGLHVIQGCNPPDLIFLVALPFKLLGVKYIFDHHDINPELYEAKFGKRGFFWKLMVLFERLTFKVADVSMATNQSYRRIAVERGGMHADKVFVVRSGPDLSRLKRVEPNAEWKRGKPFMVGYVGVMGEQEGIDLLIDAAWHLVHRMDRRDIQFTLVGGGPSLEGLKQMVEDRDLAEWIHFTGRAPDQDLFEVLSTMDIGVNPDRVNAMNDKSTMNKIMEYMSLGKAMVQFDVTEGRFSAQDASLYAAANDPVDMAEKIVELLGDPARCEQMGAFGRARVETELSWLHQVDPLLAAYRTALSQTLA
;
A
#
# COMPACT_ATOMS: atom_id res chain seq x y z
N MET A 1 -25.72 7.69 -9.32
CA MET A 1 -24.37 7.30 -8.89
C MET A 1 -23.42 7.90 -9.89
N SER A 2 -22.40 8.61 -9.47
CA SER A 2 -21.33 9.03 -10.39
C SER A 2 -20.57 7.78 -10.87
N GLU A 3 -19.96 7.82 -12.06
CA GLU A 3 -19.14 6.70 -12.60
C GLU A 3 -17.97 6.29 -11.68
N HIS A 4 -17.71 7.06 -10.63
CA HIS A 4 -16.61 6.87 -9.67
C HIS A 4 -17.07 6.45 -8.26
N ASP A 5 -18.39 6.25 -8.05
CA ASP A 5 -18.87 5.82 -6.74
C ASP A 5 -18.52 4.37 -6.46
N PHE A 6 -18.07 4.09 -5.24
CA PHE A 6 -17.79 2.72 -4.80
C PHE A 6 -19.08 1.88 -4.88
N PRO A 7 -19.04 0.67 -5.49
CA PRO A 7 -20.26 -0.12 -5.67
C PRO A 7 -20.83 -0.58 -4.32
N THR A 8 -22.08 -0.24 -4.05
CA THR A 8 -22.82 -0.74 -2.87
C THR A 8 -23.43 -2.10 -3.11
N GLU A 9 -23.67 -2.45 -4.37
CA GLU A 9 -24.19 -3.75 -4.83
C GLU A 9 -23.61 -4.08 -6.19
N ILE A 10 -23.22 -5.35 -6.37
CA ILE A 10 -22.71 -5.89 -7.63
C ILE A 10 -23.78 -6.77 -8.26
N ALA A 11 -24.08 -6.51 -9.53
CA ALA A 11 -25.11 -7.21 -10.27
C ALA A 11 -24.95 -8.75 -10.22
N GLY A 12 -26.07 -9.44 -9.96
CA GLY A 12 -26.11 -10.90 -9.87
C GLY A 12 -25.53 -11.47 -8.56
N GLN A 13 -25.01 -10.64 -7.67
CA GLN A 13 -24.47 -11.04 -6.36
C GLN A 13 -23.66 -12.37 -6.43
N PRO A 14 -22.51 -12.39 -7.14
CA PRO A 14 -21.80 -13.64 -7.49
C PRO A 14 -21.30 -14.42 -6.27
N LEU A 15 -21.32 -13.83 -5.08
CA LEU A 15 -20.93 -14.45 -3.82
C LEU A 15 -22.09 -14.58 -2.82
N ALA A 16 -23.34 -14.51 -3.30
CA ALA A 16 -24.52 -14.69 -2.44
C ALA A 16 -24.46 -16.01 -1.68
N GLY A 17 -24.73 -15.96 -0.37
CA GLY A 17 -24.69 -17.13 0.52
C GLY A 17 -23.28 -17.62 0.86
N LYS A 18 -22.21 -16.95 0.44
CA LYS A 18 -20.84 -17.29 0.83
C LYS A 18 -20.43 -16.50 2.06
N SER A 19 -19.71 -17.15 2.97
CA SER A 19 -19.08 -16.53 4.14
C SER A 19 -17.58 -16.46 3.92
N VAL A 20 -17.04 -15.25 4.02
CA VAL A 20 -15.61 -14.94 3.81
C VAL A 20 -15.02 -14.43 5.11
N LEU A 21 -13.85 -14.91 5.48
CA LEU A 21 -13.01 -14.38 6.54
C LEU A 21 -11.74 -13.80 5.92
N ILE A 22 -11.45 -12.53 6.18
CA ILE A 22 -10.16 -11.90 5.88
C ILE A 22 -9.37 -11.79 7.18
N VAL A 23 -8.11 -12.19 7.15
CA VAL A 23 -7.17 -12.09 8.28
C VAL A 23 -6.04 -11.18 7.88
N VAL A 24 -5.86 -10.09 8.60
CA VAL A 24 -4.77 -9.12 8.43
C VAL A 24 -4.22 -8.73 9.79
N GLU A 25 -2.90 -8.82 9.96
CA GLU A 25 -2.26 -8.55 11.25
C GLU A 25 -1.63 -7.16 11.35
N ASN A 26 -1.36 -6.54 10.21
CA ASN A 26 -0.52 -5.33 10.14
C ASN A 26 -1.25 -4.05 10.62
N LEU A 27 -2.51 -3.87 10.21
CA LEU A 27 -3.26 -2.63 10.43
C LEU A 27 -4.72 -2.90 10.82
N PRO A 28 -5.32 -2.04 11.69
CA PRO A 28 -6.74 -2.14 11.99
C PRO A 28 -7.61 -1.70 10.81
N LEU A 29 -8.81 -2.31 10.65
CA LEU A 29 -9.83 -1.83 9.73
C LEU A 29 -10.72 -0.77 10.40
N PRO A 30 -11.21 0.20 9.62
CA PRO A 30 -11.05 0.44 8.18
C PRO A 30 -9.79 1.25 7.80
N PHE A 31 -8.79 1.37 8.68
CA PHE A 31 -7.56 2.13 8.40
C PHE A 31 -6.71 1.50 7.28
N ASP A 32 -6.64 0.15 7.22
CA ASP A 32 -6.08 -0.55 6.06
C ASP A 32 -7.01 -0.38 4.86
N ARG A 33 -6.63 0.50 3.94
CA ARG A 33 -7.45 0.90 2.81
C ARG A 33 -7.66 -0.22 1.80
N ARG A 34 -6.65 -1.04 1.55
CA ARG A 34 -6.73 -2.15 0.59
C ARG A 34 -7.72 -3.20 1.10
N VAL A 35 -7.50 -3.71 2.29
CA VAL A 35 -8.36 -4.73 2.90
C VAL A 35 -9.80 -4.20 3.09
N TRP A 36 -9.94 -2.91 3.39
CA TRP A 36 -11.25 -2.29 3.48
C TRP A 36 -12.01 -2.25 2.15
N GLN A 37 -11.33 -1.88 1.05
CA GLN A 37 -11.91 -1.90 -0.30
C GLN A 37 -12.28 -3.32 -0.72
N GLU A 38 -11.45 -4.32 -0.44
CA GLU A 38 -11.74 -5.73 -0.68
C GLU A 38 -12.97 -6.20 0.09
N ALA A 39 -13.02 -5.94 1.40
CA ALA A 39 -14.15 -6.32 2.25
C ALA A 39 -15.48 -5.71 1.78
N ARG A 40 -15.48 -4.42 1.42
CA ARG A 40 -16.65 -3.74 0.87
C ARG A 40 -17.09 -4.34 -0.47
N THR A 41 -16.14 -4.63 -1.36
CA THR A 41 -16.42 -5.24 -2.67
C THR A 41 -17.03 -6.62 -2.52
N LEU A 42 -16.49 -7.46 -1.65
CA LEU A 42 -17.03 -8.80 -1.37
C LEU A 42 -18.42 -8.72 -0.74
N LYS A 43 -18.65 -7.75 0.14
CA LYS A 43 -19.97 -7.47 0.70
C LYS A 43 -20.96 -7.04 -0.38
N ALA A 44 -20.55 -6.13 -1.27
CA ALA A 44 -21.38 -5.70 -2.41
C ALA A 44 -21.69 -6.86 -3.40
N ALA A 45 -20.80 -7.86 -3.48
CA ALA A 45 -20.98 -9.09 -4.25
C ALA A 45 -21.92 -10.12 -3.55
N GLY A 46 -22.49 -9.81 -2.38
CA GLY A 46 -23.44 -10.64 -1.66
C GLY A 46 -22.83 -11.57 -0.60
N ALA A 47 -21.53 -11.49 -0.34
CA ALA A 47 -20.90 -12.30 0.70
C ALA A 47 -21.20 -11.78 2.12
N THR A 48 -21.24 -12.69 3.10
CA THR A 48 -21.10 -12.34 4.52
C THR A 48 -19.63 -12.21 4.84
N VAL A 49 -19.15 -10.99 5.09
CA VAL A 49 -17.72 -10.71 5.31
C VAL A 49 -17.42 -10.50 6.78
N SER A 50 -16.45 -11.25 7.29
CA SER A 50 -15.85 -11.05 8.60
C SER A 50 -14.37 -10.72 8.42
N VAL A 51 -13.82 -9.81 9.22
CA VAL A 51 -12.40 -9.46 9.21
C VAL A 51 -11.83 -9.63 10.61
N ILE A 52 -10.67 -10.25 10.72
CA ILE A 52 -9.83 -10.27 11.92
C ILE A 52 -8.64 -9.34 11.67
N CYS A 53 -8.43 -8.39 12.58
CA CYS A 53 -7.33 -7.44 12.52
C CYS A 53 -6.90 -7.02 13.93
N PRO A 54 -5.75 -6.34 14.10
CA PRO A 54 -5.36 -5.81 15.40
C PRO A 54 -6.23 -4.64 15.86
N THR A 55 -6.19 -4.33 17.15
CA THR A 55 -6.59 -3.02 17.69
C THR A 55 -5.54 -1.97 17.33
N GLY A 56 -5.95 -0.71 17.28
CA GLY A 56 -5.06 0.43 17.05
C GLY A 56 -5.64 1.69 17.66
N LYS A 57 -4.86 2.79 17.64
CA LYS A 57 -5.32 4.10 18.13
C LYS A 57 -6.55 4.56 17.32
N GLY A 58 -7.67 4.78 18.01
CA GLY A 58 -8.96 5.10 17.40
C GLY A 58 -9.78 3.86 16.96
N TYR A 59 -9.22 2.64 17.14
CA TYR A 59 -9.83 1.36 16.75
C TYR A 59 -9.75 0.33 17.89
N GLU A 60 -10.12 0.73 19.11
CA GLU A 60 -9.98 -0.07 20.34
C GLU A 60 -11.10 -1.10 20.55
N LYS A 61 -12.25 -0.89 19.89
CA LYS A 61 -13.40 -1.81 20.01
C LYS A 61 -13.06 -3.20 19.51
N ARG A 62 -13.30 -4.21 20.34
CA ARG A 62 -13.03 -5.63 20.01
C ARG A 62 -13.91 -6.18 18.88
N TYR A 63 -15.11 -5.64 18.76
CA TYR A 63 -16.05 -5.99 17.70
C TYR A 63 -16.87 -4.77 17.32
N GLU A 64 -17.05 -4.57 16.04
CA GLU A 64 -18.04 -3.66 15.49
C GLU A 64 -18.43 -4.10 14.07
N GLU A 65 -19.55 -3.59 13.61
CA GLU A 65 -20.01 -3.77 12.25
C GLU A 65 -20.04 -2.39 11.56
N ILE A 66 -19.31 -2.29 10.45
CA ILE A 66 -19.22 -1.07 9.65
C ILE A 66 -19.63 -1.43 8.21
N GLU A 67 -20.61 -0.74 7.66
CA GLU A 67 -21.12 -0.97 6.30
C GLU A 67 -21.50 -2.47 6.04
N GLY A 68 -21.93 -3.20 7.07
CA GLY A 68 -22.27 -4.62 7.00
C GLY A 68 -21.08 -5.58 6.97
N VAL A 69 -19.86 -5.08 7.20
CA VAL A 69 -18.66 -5.88 7.42
C VAL A 69 -18.45 -6.10 8.92
N HIS A 70 -18.28 -7.35 9.34
CA HIS A 70 -18.09 -7.74 10.73
C HIS A 70 -16.60 -7.70 11.12
N ILE A 71 -16.17 -6.70 11.85
CA ILE A 71 -14.77 -6.50 12.23
C ILE A 71 -14.53 -7.04 13.65
N HIS A 72 -13.61 -7.98 13.78
CA HIS A 72 -13.16 -8.58 15.03
C HIS A 72 -11.71 -8.19 15.29
N ARG A 73 -11.43 -7.44 16.38
CA ARG A 73 -10.07 -6.99 16.68
C ARG A 73 -9.48 -7.72 17.87
N HIS A 74 -8.22 -8.13 17.73
CA HIS A 74 -7.43 -8.70 18.82
C HIS A 74 -6.41 -7.66 19.36
N PRO A 75 -5.96 -7.82 20.64
CA PRO A 75 -4.89 -6.99 21.13
C PRO A 75 -3.59 -7.37 20.42
N LEU A 76 -2.78 -6.36 20.09
CA LEU A 76 -1.36 -6.59 19.91
C LEU A 76 -0.70 -6.52 21.29
N PRO A 77 0.12 -7.48 21.68
CA PRO A 77 1.01 -7.29 22.82
C PRO A 77 1.94 -6.10 22.52
N ILE A 78 2.40 -5.44 23.57
CA ILE A 78 3.25 -4.24 23.55
C ILE A 78 4.36 -4.38 22.51
N GLU A 79 4.62 -3.28 21.77
CA GLU A 79 5.68 -3.18 20.76
C GLU A 79 6.95 -3.93 21.17
N ALA A 80 7.19 -5.02 20.48
CA ALA A 80 8.28 -5.92 20.79
C ALA A 80 9.58 -5.43 20.15
N SER A 81 10.62 -5.27 20.94
CA SER A 81 11.96 -5.00 20.44
C SER A 81 12.77 -6.29 20.35
N GLY A 82 13.44 -6.50 19.19
CA GLY A 82 14.33 -7.63 18.95
C GLY A 82 13.63 -8.92 18.47
N ALA A 83 14.42 -9.90 18.04
CA ALA A 83 13.92 -11.12 17.39
C ALA A 83 12.98 -11.97 18.27
N ILE A 84 13.23 -12.04 19.58
CA ILE A 84 12.39 -12.77 20.52
C ILE A 84 11.05 -12.06 20.70
N GLY A 85 11.06 -10.72 20.74
CA GLY A 85 9.86 -9.93 20.85
C GLY A 85 8.94 -10.12 19.64
N PHE A 86 9.48 -10.07 18.42
CA PHE A 86 8.71 -10.36 17.19
C PHE A 86 8.13 -11.79 17.20
N LEU A 87 8.88 -12.79 17.68
CA LEU A 87 8.37 -14.15 17.75
C LEU A 87 7.19 -14.28 18.72
N LEU A 88 7.22 -13.60 19.85
CA LEU A 88 6.14 -13.58 20.84
C LEU A 88 4.93 -12.79 20.29
N GLU A 89 5.14 -11.69 19.60
CA GLU A 89 4.10 -10.87 18.97
C GLU A 89 3.35 -11.67 17.91
N TYR A 90 4.06 -12.26 16.94
CA TYR A 90 3.45 -13.12 15.91
C TYR A 90 2.80 -14.37 16.50
N GLY A 91 3.39 -14.99 17.53
CA GLY A 91 2.79 -16.13 18.23
C GLY A 91 1.47 -15.77 18.92
N ALA A 92 1.41 -14.60 19.56
CA ALA A 92 0.19 -14.11 20.21
C ALA A 92 -0.88 -13.70 19.17
N ALA A 93 -0.48 -13.07 18.07
CA ALA A 93 -1.38 -12.73 16.96
C ALA A 93 -2.01 -14.00 16.37
N LEU A 94 -1.22 -14.97 15.95
CA LEU A 94 -1.69 -16.25 15.41
C LEU A 94 -2.62 -17.01 16.38
N PHE A 95 -2.35 -16.94 17.68
CA PHE A 95 -3.23 -17.52 18.70
C PHE A 95 -4.61 -16.84 18.68
N TRP A 96 -4.66 -15.52 18.76
CA TRP A 96 -5.91 -14.76 18.75
C TRP A 96 -6.66 -14.91 17.44
N GLU A 97 -5.96 -14.84 16.31
CA GLU A 97 -6.52 -15.04 14.98
C GLU A 97 -7.18 -16.43 14.88
N THR A 98 -6.49 -17.48 15.36
CA THR A 98 -7.03 -18.84 15.37
C THR A 98 -8.28 -18.92 16.23
N VAL A 99 -8.28 -18.39 17.46
CA VAL A 99 -9.43 -18.40 18.36
C VAL A 99 -10.62 -17.66 17.75
N LEU A 100 -10.38 -16.49 17.17
CA LEU A 100 -11.44 -15.69 16.52
C LEU A 100 -11.96 -16.37 15.25
N ALA A 101 -11.08 -16.98 14.44
CA ALA A 101 -11.49 -17.72 13.24
C ALA A 101 -12.42 -18.90 13.58
N TRP A 102 -12.11 -19.69 14.61
CA TRP A 102 -12.99 -20.74 15.09
C TRP A 102 -14.33 -20.20 15.60
N ARG A 103 -14.30 -19.10 16.36
CA ARG A 103 -15.54 -18.46 16.85
C ARG A 103 -16.42 -17.99 15.68
N ILE A 104 -15.83 -17.41 14.63
CA ILE A 104 -16.54 -16.97 13.42
C ILE A 104 -17.09 -18.19 12.68
N TYR A 105 -16.29 -19.25 12.51
CA TYR A 105 -16.70 -20.49 11.87
C TYR A 105 -17.95 -21.08 12.49
N PHE A 106 -17.96 -21.25 13.81
CA PHE A 106 -19.13 -21.80 14.51
C PHE A 106 -20.36 -20.88 14.49
N LYS A 107 -20.17 -19.56 14.37
CA LYS A 107 -21.26 -18.60 14.36
C LYS A 107 -21.89 -18.40 12.97
N ARG A 108 -21.08 -18.44 11.91
CA ARG A 108 -21.48 -18.02 10.56
C ARG A 108 -21.12 -19.03 9.46
N GLY A 109 -20.37 -20.07 9.78
CA GLY A 109 -19.72 -20.88 8.77
C GLY A 109 -18.62 -20.10 8.02
N LEU A 110 -17.78 -20.82 7.30
CA LEU A 110 -16.78 -20.23 6.42
C LEU A 110 -16.68 -21.02 5.12
N HIS A 111 -16.56 -20.32 4.00
CA HIS A 111 -16.28 -20.91 2.68
C HIS A 111 -14.88 -20.55 2.21
N VAL A 112 -14.40 -19.36 2.55
CA VAL A 112 -13.09 -18.84 2.16
C VAL A 112 -12.44 -18.15 3.35
N ILE A 113 -11.15 -18.40 3.55
CA ILE A 113 -10.25 -17.58 4.37
C ILE A 113 -9.27 -16.91 3.43
N GLN A 114 -9.16 -15.58 3.49
CA GLN A 114 -8.11 -14.79 2.85
C GLN A 114 -7.11 -14.40 3.93
N GLY A 115 -5.83 -14.68 3.71
CA GLY A 115 -4.74 -14.23 4.58
C GLY A 115 -3.92 -13.18 3.87
N CYS A 116 -3.76 -12.02 4.49
CA CYS A 116 -3.00 -10.87 3.98
C CYS A 116 -1.67 -10.78 4.74
N ASN A 117 -0.55 -10.95 4.05
CA ASN A 117 0.75 -10.78 4.69
C ASN A 117 1.16 -9.31 4.83
N PRO A 118 2.09 -8.94 5.74
CA PRO A 118 2.80 -9.79 6.69
C PRO A 118 1.91 -10.24 7.86
N PRO A 119 2.23 -11.34 8.59
CA PRO A 119 3.32 -12.28 8.34
C PRO A 119 2.95 -13.38 7.34
N ASP A 120 3.96 -14.03 6.76
CA ASP A 120 3.77 -15.20 5.88
C ASP A 120 3.41 -16.49 6.66
N LEU A 121 2.81 -16.35 7.83
CA LEU A 121 2.42 -17.45 8.73
C LEU A 121 0.91 -17.60 8.88
N ILE A 122 0.11 -16.72 8.31
CA ILE A 122 -1.37 -16.75 8.43
C ILE A 122 -1.96 -18.04 7.84
N PHE A 123 -1.26 -18.72 6.92
CA PHE A 123 -1.67 -20.04 6.44
C PHE A 123 -1.86 -21.07 7.57
N LEU A 124 -1.16 -20.91 8.71
CA LEU A 124 -1.33 -21.79 9.88
C LEU A 124 -2.72 -21.63 10.49
N VAL A 125 -3.30 -20.44 10.45
CA VAL A 125 -4.69 -20.19 10.85
C VAL A 125 -5.66 -20.88 9.89
N ALA A 126 -5.40 -20.83 8.58
CA ALA A 126 -6.27 -21.39 7.55
C ALA A 126 -6.20 -22.94 7.47
N LEU A 127 -5.06 -23.54 7.80
CA LEU A 127 -4.79 -24.96 7.58
C LEU A 127 -5.81 -25.90 8.22
N PRO A 128 -6.26 -25.75 9.49
CA PRO A 128 -7.30 -26.59 10.07
C PRO A 128 -8.64 -26.52 9.32
N PHE A 129 -8.99 -25.34 8.82
CA PHE A 129 -10.25 -25.12 8.09
C PHE A 129 -10.21 -25.71 6.67
N LYS A 130 -9.03 -25.79 6.05
CA LYS A 130 -8.87 -26.49 4.77
C LYS A 130 -9.27 -27.97 4.87
N LEU A 131 -8.99 -28.64 6.00
CA LEU A 131 -9.44 -30.01 6.26
C LEU A 131 -10.96 -30.11 6.37
N LEU A 132 -11.65 -29.00 6.62
CA LEU A 132 -13.11 -28.89 6.66
C LEU A 132 -13.71 -28.40 5.33
N GLY A 133 -12.89 -28.29 4.28
CA GLY A 133 -13.33 -27.87 2.94
C GLY A 133 -13.32 -26.36 2.70
N VAL A 134 -12.89 -25.55 3.65
CA VAL A 134 -12.74 -24.11 3.47
C VAL A 134 -11.55 -23.82 2.55
N LYS A 135 -11.72 -22.90 1.61
CA LYS A 135 -10.67 -22.50 0.66
C LYS A 135 -9.76 -21.44 1.28
N TYR A 136 -8.49 -21.43 0.87
CA TYR A 136 -7.52 -20.44 1.32
C TYR A 136 -7.03 -19.58 0.14
N ILE A 137 -7.22 -18.28 0.23
CA ILE A 137 -6.67 -17.28 -0.69
C ILE A 137 -5.51 -16.57 0.03
N PHE A 138 -4.34 -16.56 -0.59
CA PHE A 138 -3.22 -15.77 -0.12
C PHE A 138 -3.18 -14.42 -0.84
N ASP A 139 -3.39 -13.34 -0.11
CA ASP A 139 -3.24 -11.98 -0.62
C ASP A 139 -1.84 -11.47 -0.27
N HIS A 140 -1.00 -11.43 -1.29
CA HIS A 140 0.42 -11.14 -1.19
C HIS A 140 0.67 -9.63 -1.28
N HIS A 141 0.68 -8.96 -0.11
CA HIS A 141 0.87 -7.50 0.00
C HIS A 141 2.33 -7.10 0.02
N ASP A 142 3.19 -7.88 0.71
CA ASP A 142 4.58 -7.56 0.96
C ASP A 142 5.51 -8.72 0.61
N ILE A 143 6.68 -8.40 0.05
CA ILE A 143 7.76 -9.34 -0.23
C ILE A 143 8.77 -9.33 0.92
N ASN A 144 8.42 -10.03 2.00
CA ASN A 144 9.20 -10.05 3.25
C ASN A 144 10.69 -10.42 3.08
N PRO A 145 11.08 -11.37 2.19
CA PRO A 145 12.48 -11.65 1.93
C PRO A 145 13.25 -10.43 1.38
N GLU A 146 12.67 -9.70 0.43
CA GLU A 146 13.25 -8.50 -0.16
C GLU A 146 13.28 -7.34 0.85
N LEU A 147 12.23 -7.19 1.67
CA LEU A 147 12.18 -6.21 2.76
C LEU A 147 13.32 -6.46 3.77
N TYR A 148 13.53 -7.72 4.15
CA TYR A 148 14.64 -8.10 5.03
C TYR A 148 16.00 -7.77 4.40
N GLU A 149 16.18 -8.09 3.12
CA GLU A 149 17.40 -7.77 2.38
C GLU A 149 17.64 -6.26 2.30
N ALA A 150 16.60 -5.47 2.00
CA ALA A 150 16.70 -4.01 1.94
C ALA A 150 17.09 -3.41 3.30
N LYS A 151 16.57 -3.97 4.40
CA LYS A 151 16.81 -3.47 5.76
C LYS A 151 18.15 -3.90 6.35
N PHE A 152 18.62 -5.11 6.05
CA PHE A 152 19.82 -5.71 6.69
C PHE A 152 20.98 -5.96 5.73
N GLY A 153 20.83 -5.73 4.42
CA GLY A 153 21.88 -5.85 3.41
C GLY A 153 22.40 -7.27 3.19
N LYS A 154 21.68 -8.32 3.61
CA LYS A 154 22.19 -9.71 3.55
C LYS A 154 21.09 -10.76 3.38
N ARG A 155 21.47 -11.87 2.69
CA ARG A 155 20.64 -13.06 2.48
C ARG A 155 21.08 -14.21 3.39
N GLY A 156 21.00 -14.00 4.72
CA GLY A 156 21.39 -14.99 5.72
C GLY A 156 20.31 -16.03 6.03
N PHE A 157 20.43 -16.66 7.21
CA PHE A 157 19.50 -17.68 7.69
C PHE A 157 18.04 -17.19 7.74
N PHE A 158 17.79 -16.00 8.29
CA PHE A 158 16.46 -15.43 8.41
C PHE A 158 15.83 -15.13 7.04
N TRP A 159 16.60 -14.65 6.07
CA TRP A 159 16.13 -14.48 4.70
C TRP A 159 15.64 -15.81 4.10
N LYS A 160 16.42 -16.90 4.29
CA LYS A 160 16.03 -18.25 3.83
C LYS A 160 14.79 -18.74 4.53
N LEU A 161 14.64 -18.45 5.81
CA LEU A 161 13.45 -18.80 6.60
C LEU A 161 12.20 -18.06 6.10
N MET A 162 12.31 -16.77 5.78
CA MET A 162 11.22 -16.00 5.16
C MET A 162 10.82 -16.55 3.79
N VAL A 163 11.78 -16.90 2.94
CA VAL A 163 11.49 -17.59 1.67
C VAL A 163 10.81 -18.93 1.88
N LEU A 164 11.18 -19.67 2.92
CA LEU A 164 10.50 -20.93 3.26
C LEU A 164 9.05 -20.69 3.66
N PHE A 165 8.77 -19.72 4.53
CA PHE A 165 7.41 -19.40 4.96
C PHE A 165 6.56 -18.89 3.80
N GLU A 166 7.08 -18.01 2.96
CA GLU A 166 6.43 -17.55 1.74
C GLU A 166 6.07 -18.75 0.83
N ARG A 167 7.00 -19.67 0.58
CA ARG A 167 6.74 -20.88 -0.22
C ARG A 167 5.68 -21.81 0.42
N LEU A 168 5.70 -21.96 1.73
CA LEU A 168 4.68 -22.76 2.42
C LEU A 168 3.30 -22.12 2.30
N THR A 169 3.22 -20.79 2.41
CA THR A 169 1.98 -20.05 2.21
C THR A 169 1.42 -20.27 0.82
N PHE A 170 2.24 -20.09 -0.24
CA PHE A 170 1.82 -20.36 -1.62
C PHE A 170 1.40 -21.82 -1.83
N LYS A 171 2.11 -22.78 -1.21
CA LYS A 171 1.79 -24.20 -1.32
C LYS A 171 0.44 -24.57 -0.68
N VAL A 172 0.06 -23.88 0.39
CA VAL A 172 -1.23 -24.10 1.09
C VAL A 172 -2.36 -23.37 0.38
N ALA A 173 -2.09 -22.26 -0.29
CA ALA A 173 -3.10 -21.46 -0.96
C ALA A 173 -3.75 -22.19 -2.15
N ASP A 174 -5.08 -22.10 -2.27
CA ASP A 174 -5.82 -22.57 -3.45
C ASP A 174 -5.68 -21.55 -4.60
N VAL A 175 -5.66 -20.27 -4.24
CA VAL A 175 -5.50 -19.13 -5.15
C VAL A 175 -4.62 -18.08 -4.45
N SER A 176 -3.88 -17.29 -5.21
CA SER A 176 -3.18 -16.12 -4.68
C SER A 176 -3.60 -14.86 -5.43
N MET A 177 -3.63 -13.75 -4.71
CA MET A 177 -3.71 -12.40 -5.26
C MET A 177 -2.35 -11.73 -5.10
N ALA A 178 -1.96 -10.97 -6.10
CA ALA A 178 -0.71 -10.22 -6.12
C ALA A 178 -1.00 -8.75 -6.42
N THR A 179 -0.29 -7.84 -5.76
CA THR A 179 -0.50 -6.39 -5.95
C THR A 179 -0.08 -5.89 -7.33
N ASN A 180 0.77 -6.65 -8.05
CA ASN A 180 1.27 -6.29 -9.37
C ASN A 180 1.86 -7.50 -10.11
N GLN A 181 2.39 -7.27 -11.32
CA GLN A 181 2.98 -8.34 -12.15
C GLN A 181 4.31 -8.87 -11.59
N SER A 182 5.07 -8.03 -10.89
CA SER A 182 6.31 -8.45 -10.24
C SER A 182 6.04 -9.43 -9.10
N TYR A 183 5.01 -9.18 -8.27
CA TYR A 183 4.59 -10.10 -7.22
C TYR A 183 3.95 -11.36 -7.79
N ARG A 184 3.17 -11.23 -8.88
CA ARG A 184 2.65 -12.41 -9.60
C ARG A 184 3.78 -13.32 -10.07
N ARG A 185 4.85 -12.75 -10.59
CA ARG A 185 6.06 -13.49 -11.00
C ARG A 185 6.68 -14.23 -9.82
N ILE A 186 6.79 -13.59 -8.64
CA ILE A 186 7.28 -14.23 -7.41
C ILE A 186 6.38 -15.42 -7.03
N ALA A 187 5.08 -15.27 -7.06
CA ALA A 187 4.14 -16.35 -6.73
C ALA A 187 4.31 -17.57 -7.65
N VAL A 188 4.51 -17.33 -8.95
CA VAL A 188 4.69 -18.41 -9.94
C VAL A 188 6.09 -19.01 -9.89
N GLU A 189 7.14 -18.20 -9.95
CA GLU A 189 8.52 -18.69 -10.14
C GLU A 189 9.13 -19.15 -8.81
N ARG A 190 8.94 -18.40 -7.72
CA ARG A 190 9.50 -18.70 -6.40
C ARG A 190 8.53 -19.50 -5.52
N GLY A 191 7.24 -19.14 -5.57
CA GLY A 191 6.17 -19.79 -4.82
C GLY A 191 5.71 -21.11 -5.43
N GLY A 192 5.95 -21.32 -6.74
CA GLY A 192 5.58 -22.54 -7.46
C GLY A 192 4.07 -22.66 -7.75
N MET A 193 3.33 -21.56 -7.69
CA MET A 193 1.91 -21.55 -8.02
C MET A 193 1.67 -21.64 -9.54
N HIS A 194 0.57 -22.27 -9.91
CA HIS A 194 0.11 -22.27 -11.30
C HIS A 194 -0.33 -20.86 -11.70
N ALA A 195 0.07 -20.41 -12.91
CA ALA A 195 -0.14 -19.03 -13.34
C ALA A 195 -1.62 -18.61 -13.45
N ASP A 196 -2.53 -19.57 -13.69
CA ASP A 196 -3.98 -19.39 -13.74
C ASP A 196 -4.65 -19.27 -12.35
N LYS A 197 -3.89 -19.56 -11.28
CA LYS A 197 -4.32 -19.41 -9.88
C LYS A 197 -3.77 -18.16 -9.22
N VAL A 198 -3.07 -17.29 -9.95
CA VAL A 198 -2.49 -16.05 -9.43
C VAL A 198 -3.10 -14.86 -10.16
N PHE A 199 -3.89 -14.09 -9.45
CA PHE A 199 -4.62 -12.92 -9.95
C PHE A 199 -3.90 -11.64 -9.55
N VAL A 200 -3.81 -10.66 -10.44
CA VAL A 200 -3.31 -9.34 -10.10
C VAL A 200 -4.49 -8.49 -9.66
N VAL A 201 -4.48 -8.10 -8.38
CA VAL A 201 -5.43 -7.18 -7.76
C VAL A 201 -4.63 -6.02 -7.18
N ARG A 202 -4.59 -4.89 -7.87
CA ARG A 202 -3.78 -3.74 -7.46
C ARG A 202 -4.41 -2.99 -6.29
N SER A 203 -3.58 -2.28 -5.52
CA SER A 203 -4.05 -1.32 -4.52
C SER A 203 -4.52 -0.03 -5.21
N GLY A 204 -5.54 -0.13 -6.06
CA GLY A 204 -6.08 1.00 -6.81
C GLY A 204 -6.71 2.05 -5.89
N PRO A 205 -6.60 3.34 -6.20
CA PRO A 205 -7.22 4.38 -5.41
C PRO A 205 -8.75 4.36 -5.52
N ASP A 206 -9.42 4.67 -4.40
CA ASP A 206 -10.85 4.98 -4.36
C ASP A 206 -11.04 6.45 -4.76
N LEU A 207 -11.49 6.68 -5.99
CA LEU A 207 -11.69 8.03 -6.52
C LEU A 207 -12.87 8.77 -5.87
N SER A 208 -13.78 8.06 -5.21
CA SER A 208 -14.85 8.71 -4.45
C SER A 208 -14.31 9.48 -3.24
N ARG A 209 -13.15 9.06 -2.72
CA ARG A 209 -12.46 9.65 -1.58
C ARG A 209 -11.40 10.68 -1.99
N LEU A 210 -10.63 10.40 -3.03
CA LEU A 210 -9.52 11.27 -3.48
C LEU A 210 -10.07 12.43 -4.33
N LYS A 211 -10.52 13.49 -3.68
CA LYS A 211 -11.09 14.67 -4.31
C LYS A 211 -10.09 15.83 -4.30
N ARG A 212 -10.03 16.55 -5.42
CA ARG A 212 -9.38 17.86 -5.45
C ARG A 212 -10.16 18.80 -4.54
N VAL A 213 -9.43 19.55 -3.73
CA VAL A 213 -9.93 20.67 -2.94
C VAL A 213 -9.30 21.97 -3.45
N GLU A 214 -9.82 23.11 -3.02
CA GLU A 214 -9.21 24.39 -3.34
C GLU A 214 -7.78 24.45 -2.80
N PRO A 215 -6.80 24.85 -3.62
CA PRO A 215 -5.42 25.01 -3.19
C PRO A 215 -5.30 26.03 -2.05
N ASN A 216 -4.49 25.72 -1.05
CA ASN A 216 -4.19 26.63 0.04
C ASN A 216 -2.73 27.11 -0.05
N ALA A 217 -2.54 28.34 -0.51
CA ALA A 217 -1.21 28.93 -0.73
C ALA A 217 -0.33 29.01 0.55
N GLU A 218 -0.91 28.89 1.75
CA GLU A 218 -0.15 28.87 2.99
C GLU A 218 0.83 27.70 3.06
N TRP A 219 0.50 26.56 2.42
CA TRP A 219 1.39 25.41 2.32
C TRP A 219 2.66 25.69 1.52
N LYS A 220 2.65 26.69 0.62
CA LYS A 220 3.84 27.16 -0.12
C LYS A 220 4.78 28.02 0.74
N ARG A 221 4.36 28.44 1.95
CA ARG A 221 5.15 29.23 2.90
C ARG A 221 5.83 30.45 2.27
N GLY A 222 5.11 31.13 1.36
CA GLY A 222 5.59 32.32 0.67
C GLY A 222 6.50 32.05 -0.55
N LYS A 223 6.73 30.78 -0.91
CA LYS A 223 7.50 30.42 -2.11
C LYS A 223 6.57 30.29 -3.33
N PRO A 224 7.05 30.61 -4.55
CA PRO A 224 6.29 30.44 -5.80
C PRO A 224 5.91 29.00 -6.10
N PHE A 225 6.84 28.06 -5.87
CA PHE A 225 6.67 26.65 -6.20
C PHE A 225 6.62 25.75 -4.95
N MET A 226 5.91 24.64 -5.09
CA MET A 226 5.82 23.63 -4.04
C MET A 226 5.97 22.22 -4.60
N VAL A 227 6.94 21.49 -4.05
CA VAL A 227 7.14 20.05 -4.25
C VAL A 227 6.53 19.31 -3.08
N GLY A 228 5.61 18.39 -3.36
CA GLY A 228 4.89 17.62 -2.33
C GLY A 228 5.34 16.17 -2.23
N TYR A 229 5.42 15.65 -1.01
CA TYR A 229 5.58 14.23 -0.72
C TYR A 229 4.48 13.78 0.24
N VAL A 230 3.96 12.57 0.03
CA VAL A 230 3.07 11.90 0.97
C VAL A 230 3.50 10.45 1.18
N GLY A 231 3.57 10.02 2.43
CA GLY A 231 3.89 8.63 2.75
C GLY A 231 4.47 8.41 4.14
N VAL A 232 4.83 7.16 4.40
CA VAL A 232 5.60 6.80 5.57
C VAL A 232 7.01 7.38 5.44
N MET A 233 7.65 7.71 6.55
CA MET A 233 9.02 8.20 6.60
C MET A 233 9.92 7.12 7.22
N GLY A 234 10.25 6.13 6.41
CA GLY A 234 11.21 5.06 6.70
C GLY A 234 12.47 5.20 5.87
N GLU A 235 13.42 4.33 6.09
CA GLU A 235 14.73 4.37 5.41
C GLU A 235 14.62 4.04 3.91
N GLN A 236 13.70 3.13 3.54
CA GLN A 236 13.50 2.70 2.17
C GLN A 236 12.80 3.74 1.28
N GLU A 237 12.10 4.70 1.88
CA GLU A 237 11.39 5.77 1.16
C GLU A 237 12.32 6.87 0.63
N GLY A 238 13.63 6.83 0.95
CA GLY A 238 14.64 7.68 0.33
C GLY A 238 14.46 9.19 0.54
N ILE A 239 13.80 9.61 1.64
CA ILE A 239 13.55 11.03 1.92
C ILE A 239 14.86 11.78 2.18
N ASP A 240 15.88 11.09 2.68
CA ASP A 240 17.24 11.63 2.80
C ASP A 240 17.83 11.99 1.43
N LEU A 241 17.59 11.20 0.37
CA LEU A 241 17.96 11.55 -1.00
C LEU A 241 17.17 12.76 -1.53
N LEU A 242 15.89 12.90 -1.12
CA LEU A 242 15.11 14.10 -1.44
C LEU A 242 15.68 15.35 -0.73
N ILE A 243 16.13 15.21 0.53
CA ILE A 243 16.81 16.30 1.26
C ILE A 243 18.14 16.67 0.57
N ASP A 244 18.89 15.68 0.06
CA ASP A 244 20.10 15.92 -0.74
C ASP A 244 19.78 16.65 -2.05
N ALA A 245 18.69 16.29 -2.73
CA ALA A 245 18.23 16.99 -3.93
C ALA A 245 17.82 18.43 -3.59
N ALA A 246 17.10 18.66 -2.51
CA ALA A 246 16.74 20.01 -2.05
C ALA A 246 17.99 20.84 -1.69
N TRP A 247 18.98 20.22 -1.05
CA TRP A 247 20.26 20.89 -0.77
C TRP A 247 20.96 21.32 -2.06
N HIS A 248 21.00 20.45 -3.06
CA HIS A 248 21.57 20.78 -4.38
C HIS A 248 20.85 21.93 -5.06
N LEU A 249 19.50 21.92 -5.01
CA LEU A 249 18.66 22.99 -5.55
C LEU A 249 18.99 24.34 -4.89
N VAL A 250 19.01 24.40 -3.56
CA VAL A 250 19.18 25.65 -2.80
C VAL A 250 20.61 26.17 -2.89
N HIS A 251 21.62 25.30 -2.69
CA HIS A 251 23.01 25.74 -2.50
C HIS A 251 23.88 25.66 -3.75
N ARG A 252 23.48 24.89 -4.77
CA ARG A 252 24.25 24.75 -6.03
C ARG A 252 23.56 25.39 -7.23
N MET A 253 22.21 25.30 -7.29
CA MET A 253 21.45 25.84 -8.40
C MET A 253 20.78 27.18 -8.08
N ASP A 254 20.94 27.70 -6.85
CA ASP A 254 20.33 28.93 -6.31
C ASP A 254 18.78 28.97 -6.45
N ARG A 255 18.13 27.81 -6.43
CA ARG A 255 16.68 27.64 -6.50
C ARG A 255 16.07 27.73 -5.09
N ARG A 256 15.94 28.96 -4.60
CA ARG A 256 15.40 29.31 -3.27
C ARG A 256 13.89 29.57 -3.28
N ASP A 257 13.28 29.44 -4.44
CA ASP A 257 11.89 29.70 -4.75
C ASP A 257 10.98 28.46 -4.62
N ILE A 258 11.52 27.34 -4.11
CA ILE A 258 10.81 26.06 -3.99
C ILE A 258 10.59 25.71 -2.53
N GLN A 259 9.35 25.40 -2.14
CA GLN A 259 8.99 24.81 -0.87
C GLN A 259 8.83 23.29 -1.02
N PHE A 260 9.43 22.52 -0.12
CA PHE A 260 9.17 21.10 0.02
C PHE A 260 8.23 20.87 1.20
N THR A 261 7.04 20.34 0.96
CA THR A 261 6.07 20.01 2.02
C THR A 261 5.86 18.50 2.07
N LEU A 262 6.29 17.90 3.20
CA LEU A 262 6.36 16.45 3.37
C LEU A 262 5.32 15.99 4.40
N VAL A 263 4.29 15.27 3.92
CA VAL A 263 3.18 14.79 4.73
C VAL A 263 3.42 13.34 5.13
N GLY A 264 3.39 13.07 6.41
CA GLY A 264 3.52 11.72 6.96
C GLY A 264 4.38 11.64 8.21
N GLY A 265 4.54 10.44 8.69
CA GLY A 265 5.38 10.14 9.85
C GLY A 265 6.01 8.75 9.70
N GLY A 266 6.92 8.43 10.57
CA GLY A 266 7.57 7.13 10.55
C GLY A 266 8.85 7.10 11.38
N PRO A 267 9.52 5.96 11.43
CA PRO A 267 10.67 5.77 12.33
C PRO A 267 11.86 6.68 12.01
N SER A 268 11.99 7.16 10.76
CA SER A 268 13.11 8.03 10.36
C SER A 268 12.83 9.52 10.53
N LEU A 269 11.60 9.94 10.90
CA LEU A 269 11.18 11.35 10.88
C LEU A 269 12.12 12.25 11.69
N GLU A 270 12.47 11.87 12.91
CA GLU A 270 13.32 12.73 13.76
C GLU A 270 14.75 12.85 13.21
N GLY A 271 15.31 11.77 12.68
CA GLY A 271 16.60 11.80 11.99
C GLY A 271 16.59 12.67 10.73
N LEU A 272 15.49 12.64 9.97
CA LEU A 272 15.31 13.48 8.78
C LEU A 272 15.18 14.97 9.14
N LYS A 273 14.48 15.32 10.22
CA LYS A 273 14.43 16.70 10.73
C LYS A 273 15.82 17.19 11.13
N GLN A 274 16.58 16.36 11.85
CA GLN A 274 17.95 16.73 12.23
C GLN A 274 18.83 16.94 10.98
N MET A 275 18.70 16.10 9.96
CA MET A 275 19.42 16.25 8.69
C MET A 275 19.07 17.56 7.98
N VAL A 276 17.83 18.01 8.04
CA VAL A 276 17.39 19.31 7.49
C VAL A 276 18.04 20.46 8.22
N GLU A 277 18.12 20.42 9.56
CA GLU A 277 18.82 21.45 10.37
C GLU A 277 20.32 21.46 10.08
N ASP A 278 20.96 20.29 10.06
CA ASP A 278 22.43 20.15 9.83
C ASP A 278 22.84 20.65 8.43
N ARG A 279 21.89 20.73 7.48
CA ARG A 279 22.10 21.18 6.10
C ARG A 279 21.60 22.60 5.81
N ASP A 280 21.16 23.33 6.82
CA ASP A 280 20.59 24.69 6.71
C ASP A 280 19.40 24.73 5.72
N LEU A 281 18.48 23.75 5.78
CA LEU A 281 17.33 23.63 4.87
C LEU A 281 15.97 23.89 5.56
N ALA A 282 15.93 24.27 6.84
CA ALA A 282 14.69 24.46 7.60
C ALA A 282 13.72 25.48 7.00
N GLU A 283 14.23 26.45 6.21
CA GLU A 283 13.42 27.41 5.47
C GLU A 283 12.67 26.82 4.28
N TRP A 284 13.19 25.75 3.69
CA TRP A 284 12.67 25.18 2.43
C TRP A 284 11.97 23.84 2.60
N ILE A 285 12.19 23.12 3.72
CA ILE A 285 11.59 21.81 3.96
C ILE A 285 10.69 21.87 5.20
N HIS A 286 9.44 21.48 5.02
CA HIS A 286 8.44 21.44 6.07
C HIS A 286 7.88 20.02 6.24
N PHE A 287 7.96 19.47 7.45
CA PHE A 287 7.33 18.21 7.83
C PHE A 287 6.02 18.50 8.55
N THR A 288 4.90 18.07 8.00
CA THR A 288 3.60 18.23 8.67
C THR A 288 3.37 17.22 9.78
N GLY A 289 4.14 16.10 9.76
CA GLY A 289 3.78 14.91 10.52
C GLY A 289 2.56 14.22 9.89
N ARG A 290 1.92 13.32 10.64
CA ARG A 290 0.67 12.67 10.22
C ARG A 290 -0.46 13.71 10.22
N ALA A 291 -0.93 14.08 9.05
CA ALA A 291 -1.97 15.09 8.85
C ALA A 291 -3.37 14.47 8.76
N PRO A 292 -4.43 15.18 9.18
CA PRO A 292 -5.80 14.83 8.86
C PRO A 292 -6.04 14.78 7.33
N ASP A 293 -7.07 14.08 6.88
CA ASP A 293 -7.37 13.95 5.45
C ASP A 293 -7.59 15.31 4.77
N GLN A 294 -8.16 16.31 5.44
CA GLN A 294 -8.34 17.65 4.89
C GLN A 294 -6.99 18.30 4.54
N ASP A 295 -6.07 18.36 5.51
CA ASP A 295 -4.74 18.95 5.32
C ASP A 295 -3.96 18.19 4.22
N LEU A 296 -4.07 16.86 4.22
CA LEU A 296 -3.48 16.01 3.17
C LEU A 296 -4.00 16.41 1.79
N PHE A 297 -5.31 16.56 1.61
CA PHE A 297 -5.89 16.94 0.32
C PHE A 297 -5.56 18.38 -0.07
N GLU A 298 -5.46 19.31 0.89
CA GLU A 298 -4.99 20.68 0.63
C GLU A 298 -3.54 20.69 0.13
N VAL A 299 -2.62 19.98 0.82
CA VAL A 299 -1.22 19.85 0.38
C VAL A 299 -1.14 19.27 -1.01
N LEU A 300 -1.80 18.13 -1.26
CA LEU A 300 -1.78 17.45 -2.55
C LEU A 300 -2.43 18.28 -3.67
N SER A 301 -3.46 19.10 -3.36
CA SER A 301 -4.08 19.99 -4.34
C SER A 301 -3.22 21.23 -4.61
N THR A 302 -2.46 21.69 -3.61
CA THR A 302 -1.62 22.91 -3.70
C THR A 302 -0.29 22.65 -4.38
N MET A 303 0.32 21.46 -4.22
CA MET A 303 1.63 21.18 -4.82
C MET A 303 1.61 21.35 -6.35
N ASP A 304 2.69 21.87 -6.89
CA ASP A 304 2.89 21.99 -8.32
C ASP A 304 3.28 20.64 -8.93
N ILE A 305 4.17 19.89 -8.25
CA ILE A 305 4.57 18.53 -8.61
C ILE A 305 4.68 17.65 -7.35
N GLY A 306 4.46 16.33 -7.53
CA GLY A 306 4.75 15.32 -6.54
C GLY A 306 6.15 14.72 -6.70
N VAL A 307 6.67 14.10 -5.64
CA VAL A 307 7.93 13.33 -5.72
C VAL A 307 7.77 11.96 -5.11
N ASN A 308 8.44 10.98 -5.73
CA ASN A 308 8.60 9.63 -5.17
C ASN A 308 10.09 9.28 -5.14
N PRO A 309 10.79 9.59 -4.02
CA PRO A 309 12.22 9.36 -3.89
C PRO A 309 12.58 7.94 -3.41
N ASP A 310 11.63 6.99 -3.46
CA ASP A 310 11.84 5.63 -2.98
C ASP A 310 13.13 5.03 -3.56
N ARG A 311 14.02 4.55 -2.69
CA ARG A 311 15.33 4.02 -3.10
C ARG A 311 15.18 2.90 -4.10
N VAL A 312 15.96 2.94 -5.17
CA VAL A 312 16.05 1.81 -6.10
C VAL A 312 16.77 0.66 -5.42
N ASN A 313 16.05 -0.38 -5.08
CA ASN A 313 16.51 -1.62 -4.50
C ASN A 313 15.59 -2.79 -4.92
N ALA A 314 15.96 -4.02 -4.58
CA ALA A 314 15.23 -5.22 -4.99
C ALA A 314 13.76 -5.27 -4.50
N MET A 315 13.44 -4.59 -3.40
CA MET A 315 12.08 -4.48 -2.85
C MET A 315 11.29 -3.41 -3.60
N ASN A 316 11.77 -2.16 -3.59
CA ASN A 316 11.05 -1.02 -4.15
C ASN A 316 10.85 -1.14 -5.67
N ASP A 317 11.80 -1.75 -6.38
CA ASP A 317 11.70 -2.02 -7.82
C ASP A 317 10.45 -2.87 -8.18
N LYS A 318 10.03 -3.74 -7.26
CA LYS A 318 8.88 -4.64 -7.43
C LYS A 318 7.60 -4.14 -6.75
N SER A 319 7.68 -3.13 -5.89
CA SER A 319 6.56 -2.68 -5.06
C SER A 319 5.72 -1.61 -5.76
N THR A 320 4.39 -1.71 -5.60
CA THR A 320 3.47 -0.67 -6.07
C THR A 320 3.39 0.44 -5.05
N MET A 321 3.76 1.66 -5.44
CA MET A 321 3.76 2.84 -4.58
C MET A 321 2.42 3.57 -4.68
N ASN A 322 1.61 3.53 -3.62
CA ASN A 322 0.28 4.15 -3.60
C ASN A 322 0.31 5.66 -3.83
N LYS A 323 1.36 6.35 -3.33
CA LYS A 323 1.53 7.81 -3.52
C LYS A 323 1.55 8.22 -4.98
N ILE A 324 2.12 7.41 -5.88
CA ILE A 324 2.13 7.64 -7.33
C ILE A 324 0.69 7.76 -7.85
N MET A 325 -0.15 6.79 -7.50
CA MET A 325 -1.56 6.78 -7.93
C MET A 325 -2.38 7.88 -7.26
N GLU A 326 -2.04 8.28 -6.03
CA GLU A 326 -2.67 9.42 -5.36
C GLU A 326 -2.34 10.74 -6.09
N TYR A 327 -1.08 10.97 -6.49
CA TYR A 327 -0.70 12.13 -7.30
C TYR A 327 -1.42 12.15 -8.64
N MET A 328 -1.43 11.01 -9.35
CA MET A 328 -2.14 10.86 -10.63
C MET A 328 -3.63 11.11 -10.48
N SER A 329 -4.27 10.61 -9.41
CA SER A 329 -5.71 10.82 -9.12
C SER A 329 -6.07 12.30 -9.00
N LEU A 330 -5.13 13.11 -8.49
CA LEU A 330 -5.29 14.55 -8.37
C LEU A 330 -4.75 15.30 -9.59
N GLY A 331 -4.33 14.59 -10.64
CA GLY A 331 -3.79 15.15 -11.88
C GLY A 331 -2.52 15.96 -11.64
N LYS A 332 -1.62 15.44 -10.82
CA LYS A 332 -0.31 16.04 -10.57
C LYS A 332 0.77 15.30 -11.34
N ALA A 333 1.61 16.04 -12.03
CA ALA A 333 2.87 15.54 -12.55
C ALA A 333 3.83 15.21 -11.41
N MET A 334 4.80 14.35 -11.67
CA MET A 334 5.74 13.96 -10.62
C MET A 334 7.16 13.68 -11.15
N VAL A 335 8.09 13.62 -10.20
CA VAL A 335 9.46 13.14 -10.41
C VAL A 335 9.69 11.94 -9.49
N GLN A 336 10.27 10.87 -10.01
CA GLN A 336 10.60 9.68 -9.23
C GLN A 336 11.92 9.04 -9.69
N PHE A 337 12.54 8.25 -8.82
CA PHE A 337 13.58 7.34 -9.27
C PHE A 337 12.99 6.24 -10.16
N ASP A 338 13.80 5.76 -11.11
CA ASP A 338 13.34 4.77 -12.08
C ASP A 338 13.27 3.37 -11.45
N VAL A 339 12.06 3.00 -11.01
CA VAL A 339 11.72 1.66 -10.49
C VAL A 339 10.66 1.03 -11.38
N THR A 340 10.75 -0.30 -11.60
CA THR A 340 9.91 -1.06 -12.54
C THR A 340 8.41 -0.83 -12.33
N GLU A 341 7.90 -1.00 -11.12
CA GLU A 341 6.46 -0.84 -10.86
C GLU A 341 6.02 0.63 -10.76
N GLY A 342 6.95 1.54 -10.42
CA GLY A 342 6.72 2.98 -10.48
C GLY A 342 6.55 3.44 -11.93
N ARG A 343 7.44 2.99 -12.83
CA ARG A 343 7.35 3.26 -14.27
C ARG A 343 6.09 2.66 -14.87
N PHE A 344 5.72 1.43 -14.50
CA PHE A 344 4.46 0.82 -14.93
C PHE A 344 3.25 1.68 -14.53
N SER A 345 3.23 2.18 -13.28
CA SER A 345 2.11 2.94 -12.76
C SER A 345 2.00 4.32 -13.40
N ALA A 346 3.09 5.10 -13.40
CA ALA A 346 3.07 6.51 -13.80
C ALA A 346 3.19 6.75 -15.31
N GLN A 347 3.98 5.94 -16.03
CA GLN A 347 4.26 6.16 -17.47
C GLN A 347 4.60 7.63 -17.77
N ASP A 348 3.84 8.30 -18.64
CA ASP A 348 4.05 9.69 -19.03
C ASP A 348 3.58 10.72 -17.99
N ALA A 349 3.05 10.29 -16.83
CA ALA A 349 2.75 11.18 -15.71
C ALA A 349 3.99 11.54 -14.86
N SER A 350 5.16 10.95 -15.16
CA SER A 350 6.39 11.14 -14.39
C SER A 350 7.61 11.41 -15.25
N LEU A 351 8.51 12.25 -14.74
CA LEU A 351 9.92 12.21 -15.12
C LEU A 351 10.64 11.18 -14.23
N TYR A 352 11.66 10.56 -14.79
CA TYR A 352 12.42 9.49 -14.13
C TYR A 352 13.87 9.92 -13.94
N ALA A 353 14.28 10.07 -12.70
CA ALA A 353 15.65 10.33 -12.32
C ALA A 353 16.47 9.04 -12.26
N ALA A 354 17.76 9.16 -12.48
CA ALA A 354 18.72 8.05 -12.35
C ALA A 354 18.65 7.45 -10.93
N ALA A 355 18.89 6.16 -10.85
CA ALA A 355 18.74 5.38 -9.62
C ALA A 355 19.54 5.97 -8.45
N ASN A 356 18.83 6.39 -7.41
CA ASN A 356 19.40 6.95 -6.18
C ASN A 356 20.31 8.17 -6.38
N ASP A 357 20.14 8.91 -7.48
CA ASP A 357 20.91 10.12 -7.78
C ASP A 357 20.09 11.38 -7.41
N PRO A 358 20.41 12.03 -6.27
CA PRO A 358 19.72 13.24 -5.84
C PRO A 358 19.98 14.45 -6.75
N VAL A 359 21.09 14.47 -7.49
CA VAL A 359 21.42 15.58 -8.41
C VAL A 359 20.53 15.50 -9.63
N ASP A 360 20.41 14.33 -10.25
CA ASP A 360 19.50 14.16 -11.39
C ASP A 360 18.03 14.35 -10.97
N MET A 361 17.63 13.93 -9.75
CA MET A 361 16.30 14.26 -9.21
C MET A 361 16.09 15.77 -9.11
N ALA A 362 17.07 16.52 -8.63
CA ALA A 362 17.01 17.99 -8.55
C ALA A 362 16.86 18.63 -9.94
N GLU A 363 17.62 18.17 -10.92
CA GLU A 363 17.54 18.64 -12.31
C GLU A 363 16.16 18.36 -12.92
N LYS A 364 15.58 17.17 -12.70
CA LYS A 364 14.24 16.81 -13.16
C LYS A 364 13.14 17.65 -12.48
N ILE A 365 13.30 17.99 -11.21
CA ILE A 365 12.39 18.92 -10.50
C ILE A 365 12.41 20.30 -11.17
N VAL A 366 13.59 20.85 -11.46
CA VAL A 366 13.71 22.15 -12.14
C VAL A 366 13.15 22.11 -13.56
N GLU A 367 13.46 21.05 -14.32
CA GLU A 367 12.94 20.82 -15.66
C GLU A 367 11.41 20.91 -15.66
N LEU A 368 10.76 20.22 -14.72
CA LEU A 368 9.32 20.12 -14.66
C LEU A 368 8.66 21.41 -14.15
N LEU A 369 9.22 22.04 -13.11
CA LEU A 369 8.72 23.33 -12.59
C LEU A 369 8.89 24.48 -13.59
N GLY A 370 9.83 24.35 -14.54
CA GLY A 370 10.05 25.32 -15.64
C GLY A 370 9.04 25.22 -16.78
N ASP A 371 8.20 24.17 -16.80
CA ASP A 371 7.23 23.92 -17.87
C ASP A 371 5.84 23.57 -17.32
N PRO A 372 5.05 24.57 -16.90
CA PRO A 372 3.70 24.36 -16.37
C PRO A 372 2.75 23.67 -17.36
N ALA A 373 2.89 23.92 -18.65
CA ALA A 373 2.05 23.28 -19.67
C ALA A 373 2.32 21.76 -19.75
N ARG A 374 3.57 21.37 -19.65
CA ARG A 374 3.97 19.96 -19.57
C ARG A 374 3.46 19.32 -18.25
N CYS A 375 3.55 20.01 -17.12
CA CYS A 375 2.98 19.53 -15.85
C CYS A 375 1.47 19.25 -15.99
N GLU A 376 0.73 20.15 -16.64
CA GLU A 376 -0.71 19.97 -16.86
C GLU A 376 -0.99 18.76 -17.77
N GLN A 377 -0.25 18.60 -18.87
CA GLN A 377 -0.40 17.46 -19.78
C GLN A 377 -0.09 16.12 -19.08
N MET A 378 1.02 16.06 -18.33
CA MET A 378 1.41 14.87 -17.57
C MET A 378 0.40 14.56 -16.47
N GLY A 379 -0.10 15.57 -15.78
CA GLY A 379 -1.14 15.42 -14.76
C GLY A 379 -2.46 14.92 -15.35
N ALA A 380 -2.88 15.44 -16.50
CA ALA A 380 -4.08 14.99 -17.21
C ALA A 380 -3.94 13.54 -17.69
N PHE A 381 -2.78 13.17 -18.25
CA PHE A 381 -2.49 11.77 -18.60
C PHE A 381 -2.60 10.86 -17.39
N GLY A 382 -1.95 11.22 -16.27
CA GLY A 382 -1.99 10.43 -15.05
C GLY A 382 -3.42 10.23 -14.52
N ARG A 383 -4.21 11.30 -14.50
CA ARG A 383 -5.61 11.26 -14.09
C ARG A 383 -6.44 10.33 -14.97
N ALA A 384 -6.36 10.49 -16.29
CA ALA A 384 -7.07 9.63 -17.23
C ALA A 384 -6.70 8.16 -17.04
N ARG A 385 -5.41 7.84 -16.87
CA ARG A 385 -4.94 6.47 -16.64
C ARG A 385 -5.50 5.86 -15.35
N VAL A 386 -5.57 6.63 -14.25
CA VAL A 386 -6.19 6.13 -13.02
C VAL A 386 -7.68 5.86 -13.23
N GLU A 387 -8.39 6.78 -13.87
CA GLU A 387 -9.83 6.64 -14.14
C GLU A 387 -10.15 5.44 -15.03
N THR A 388 -9.33 5.16 -16.04
CA THR A 388 -9.61 4.12 -17.04
C THR A 388 -8.97 2.75 -16.76
N GLU A 389 -7.94 2.67 -15.89
CA GLU A 389 -7.16 1.43 -15.75
C GLU A 389 -6.79 1.06 -14.30
N LEU A 390 -6.48 2.05 -13.43
CA LEU A 390 -5.79 1.76 -12.17
C LEU A 390 -6.66 1.95 -10.93
N SER A 391 -7.81 2.63 -11.01
CA SER A 391 -8.70 2.82 -9.86
C SER A 391 -9.21 1.48 -9.32
N TRP A 392 -9.73 1.50 -8.10
CA TRP A 392 -10.28 0.31 -7.46
C TRP A 392 -11.39 -0.36 -8.28
N LEU A 393 -12.19 0.41 -9.01
CA LEU A 393 -13.26 -0.14 -9.83
C LEU A 393 -12.75 -1.17 -10.86
N HIS A 394 -11.54 -0.98 -11.38
CA HIS A 394 -10.89 -1.93 -12.29
C HIS A 394 -10.31 -3.16 -11.59
N GLN A 395 -10.27 -3.16 -10.27
CA GLN A 395 -9.79 -4.30 -9.47
C GLN A 395 -10.92 -5.21 -9.00
N VAL A 396 -12.17 -4.77 -9.12
CA VAL A 396 -13.37 -5.52 -8.72
C VAL A 396 -13.44 -6.86 -9.46
N ASP A 397 -13.34 -6.86 -10.77
CA ASP A 397 -13.42 -8.08 -11.58
C ASP A 397 -12.29 -9.07 -11.33
N PRO A 398 -11.00 -8.67 -11.27
CA PRO A 398 -9.91 -9.54 -10.86
C PRO A 398 -10.09 -10.14 -9.45
N LEU A 399 -10.54 -9.34 -8.48
CA LEU A 399 -10.83 -9.80 -7.13
C LEU A 399 -11.91 -10.88 -7.14
N LEU A 400 -13.04 -10.63 -7.79
CA LEU A 400 -14.14 -11.59 -7.89
C LEU A 400 -13.76 -12.83 -8.68
N ALA A 401 -12.89 -12.72 -9.69
CA ALA A 401 -12.37 -13.85 -10.42
C ALA A 401 -11.53 -14.77 -9.52
N ALA A 402 -10.67 -14.18 -8.64
CA ALA A 402 -9.90 -14.95 -7.67
C ALA A 402 -10.81 -15.75 -6.73
N TYR A 403 -11.86 -15.12 -6.19
CA TYR A 403 -12.82 -15.79 -5.31
C TYR A 403 -13.65 -16.86 -6.01
N ARG A 404 -14.13 -16.59 -7.24
CA ARG A 404 -14.85 -17.59 -8.05
C ARG A 404 -13.97 -18.79 -8.34
N THR A 405 -12.70 -18.58 -8.70
CA THR A 405 -11.74 -19.65 -8.96
C THR A 405 -11.50 -20.50 -7.70
N ALA A 406 -11.30 -19.88 -6.54
CA ALA A 406 -11.13 -20.60 -5.29
C ALA A 406 -12.37 -21.45 -4.95
N LEU A 407 -13.56 -20.90 -5.11
CA LEU A 407 -14.82 -21.59 -4.77
C LEU A 407 -15.24 -22.66 -5.78
N SER A 408 -14.80 -22.59 -7.04
CA SER A 408 -15.11 -23.59 -8.08
C SER A 408 -14.24 -24.84 -7.97
N GLN A 409 -13.15 -24.81 -7.21
CA GLN A 409 -12.28 -25.98 -7.02
C GLN A 409 -12.97 -27.00 -6.09
N THR A 410 -13.49 -28.08 -6.67
CA THR A 410 -13.93 -29.24 -5.90
C THR A 410 -12.71 -29.87 -5.19
N LEU A 411 -12.88 -30.36 -3.97
CA LEU A 411 -11.85 -31.16 -3.30
C LEU A 411 -11.56 -32.38 -4.19
N ALA A 412 -10.34 -32.47 -4.70
CA ALA A 412 -9.86 -33.66 -5.43
C ALA A 412 -9.44 -34.72 -4.45
#